data_70b3132f2b2b882754467df9519add48
#
_entry.id   70b3132f2b2b882754467df9519add48
#
_cell.length_a   1.000
_cell.length_b   1.000
_cell.length_c   1.000
_cell.angle_alpha   90.00
_cell.angle_beta   90.00
_cell.angle_gamma   90.00
#
_symmetry.space_group_name_H-M   'P 1'
#
loop_
_entity.id
_entity.type
_entity.pdbx_description
1 polymer ?
#
loop_
_entity_poly.entity_id
_entity_poly.type
_entity_poly.pdbx_seq_one_letter_code
_entity_poly.pdbx_strand_id
1 'polypeptide(L)'
;ASETNETNELDDRFFSHYFPKPMLAQVMLDAINDVTSVSDPFGRYPMGTTAKQTPLLVGSYFMNIFGRSNRQFLAQLDPKVEPNLVQVLHLINGNYFNRKISARDGTVDLLLKSSATDEESIERLYLLAIARKPTKIEQAKALAYIKESESRRVGLEDLLWALLTSRQFYFIS
;
A
#
# COMPACT_ATOMS: atom_id res chain seq x y z
N ALA A 1 5.68 -21.81 5.88
CA ALA A 1 6.41 -21.21 7.00
C ALA A 1 5.62 -21.47 8.28
N SER A 2 6.30 -21.83 9.37
CA SER A 2 5.64 -22.02 10.66
C SER A 2 5.20 -20.68 11.24
N GLU A 3 4.10 -20.69 11.97
CA GLU A 3 3.65 -19.52 12.72
C GLU A 3 4.65 -19.21 13.84
N THR A 4 4.74 -17.94 14.20
CA THR A 4 5.56 -17.48 15.33
C THR A 4 4.98 -18.03 16.63
N ASN A 5 5.81 -18.63 17.46
CA ASN A 5 5.45 -19.15 18.78
C ASN A 5 6.53 -18.78 19.81
N GLU A 6 6.29 -19.05 21.11
CA GLU A 6 7.20 -18.68 22.19
C GLU A 6 8.62 -19.24 22.04
N THR A 7 8.81 -20.34 21.29
CA THR A 7 10.13 -20.98 21.13
C THR A 7 10.91 -20.47 19.93
N ASN A 8 10.26 -19.83 18.94
CA ASN A 8 10.89 -19.37 17.70
C ASN A 8 10.80 -17.86 17.46
N GLU A 9 10.15 -17.11 18.35
CA GLU A 9 9.94 -15.67 18.21
C GLU A 9 11.25 -14.88 18.09
N LEU A 10 12.30 -15.33 18.78
CA LEU A 10 13.63 -14.70 18.79
C LEU A 10 14.62 -15.36 17.82
N ASP A 11 14.19 -16.35 17.04
CA ASP A 11 15.07 -17.06 16.12
C ASP A 11 15.24 -16.28 14.81
N ASP A 12 16.34 -15.56 14.69
CA ASP A 12 16.76 -14.81 13.50
C ASP A 12 17.74 -15.58 12.60
N ARG A 13 18.16 -16.81 12.99
CA ARG A 13 19.23 -17.55 12.30
C ARG A 13 18.76 -18.78 11.54
N PHE A 14 17.81 -19.53 12.09
CA PHE A 14 17.43 -20.83 11.56
C PHE A 14 16.17 -20.81 10.70
N PHE A 15 15.62 -19.62 10.44
CA PHE A 15 14.41 -19.44 9.62
C PHE A 15 13.23 -20.30 10.07
N SER A 16 13.13 -20.52 11.40
CA SER A 16 12.06 -21.33 11.99
C SER A 16 10.68 -20.71 11.87
N HIS A 17 10.62 -19.42 11.55
CA HIS A 17 9.40 -18.71 11.18
C HIS A 17 9.68 -17.68 10.07
N TYR A 18 8.62 -17.15 9.46
CA TYR A 18 8.75 -16.14 8.42
C TYR A 18 8.92 -14.74 9.04
N PHE A 19 9.97 -14.04 8.62
CA PHE A 19 10.15 -12.62 8.95
C PHE A 19 9.47 -11.76 7.88
N PRO A 20 8.42 -10.99 8.22
CA PRO A 20 7.81 -10.06 7.28
C PRO A 20 8.85 -9.06 6.79
N LYS A 21 9.05 -8.99 5.48
CA LYS A 21 9.97 -8.03 4.87
C LYS A 21 9.20 -6.85 4.31
N PRO A 22 9.62 -5.61 4.58
CA PRO A 22 8.98 -4.45 3.97
C PRO A 22 9.19 -4.49 2.44
N MET A 23 8.18 -4.07 1.70
CA MET A 23 8.30 -3.91 0.25
C MET A 23 9.36 -2.86 -0.09
N LEU A 24 10.08 -3.10 -1.19
CA LEU A 24 10.98 -2.08 -1.75
C LEU A 24 10.16 -0.85 -2.18
N ALA A 25 10.71 0.35 -1.98
CA ALA A 25 10.02 1.60 -2.28
C ALA A 25 9.43 1.68 -3.70
N GLN A 26 10.15 1.15 -4.70
CA GLN A 26 9.67 1.10 -6.09
C GLN A 26 8.48 0.16 -6.25
N VAL A 27 8.51 -0.99 -5.61
CA VAL A 27 7.42 -1.98 -5.65
C VAL A 27 6.20 -1.42 -4.93
N MET A 28 6.40 -0.79 -3.79
CA MET A 28 5.35 -0.14 -3.00
C MET A 28 4.68 0.99 -3.79
N LEU A 29 5.48 1.83 -4.46
CA LEU A 29 4.95 2.92 -5.29
C LEU A 29 4.11 2.39 -6.44
N ASP A 30 4.60 1.36 -7.15
CA ASP A 30 3.85 0.71 -8.23
C ASP A 30 2.55 0.08 -7.70
N ALA A 31 2.60 -0.61 -6.55
CA ALA A 31 1.41 -1.18 -5.92
C ALA A 31 0.37 -0.11 -5.54
N ILE A 32 0.81 1.04 -5.00
CA ILE A 32 -0.09 2.16 -4.70
C ILE A 32 -0.72 2.71 -5.99
N ASN A 33 0.06 2.86 -7.06
CA ASN A 33 -0.43 3.33 -8.35
C ASN A 33 -1.49 2.37 -8.92
N ASP A 34 -1.22 1.06 -8.86
CA ASP A 34 -2.14 0.03 -9.34
C ASP A 34 -3.43 0.01 -8.52
N VAL A 35 -3.34 0.02 -7.19
CA VAL A 35 -4.50 0.00 -6.28
C VAL A 35 -5.37 1.25 -6.43
N THR A 36 -4.75 2.42 -6.61
CA THR A 36 -5.49 3.69 -6.75
C THR A 36 -5.91 3.98 -8.19
N SER A 37 -5.39 3.23 -9.17
CA SER A 37 -5.52 3.50 -10.62
C SER A 37 -4.98 4.88 -11.03
N VAL A 38 -4.02 5.42 -10.27
CA VAL A 38 -3.43 6.75 -10.49
C VAL A 38 -1.92 6.62 -10.60
N SER A 39 -1.39 6.74 -11.82
CA SER A 39 0.06 6.66 -12.06
C SER A 39 0.76 7.96 -11.70
N ASP A 40 1.98 7.84 -11.13
CA ASP A 40 2.86 8.97 -10.94
C ASP A 40 3.63 9.29 -12.23
N PRO A 41 3.87 10.58 -12.51
CA PRO A 41 4.76 10.97 -13.60
C PRO A 41 6.23 10.76 -13.22
N PHE A 42 7.01 10.19 -14.12
CA PHE A 42 8.45 10.00 -13.96
C PHE A 42 9.23 10.83 -14.97
N GLY A 43 9.33 12.14 -14.72
CA GLY A 43 10.09 13.06 -15.58
C GLY A 43 9.56 13.05 -17.01
N ARG A 44 10.44 12.69 -17.98
CA ARG A 44 10.12 12.62 -19.41
C ARG A 44 9.54 11.27 -19.88
N TYR A 45 9.37 10.32 -18.98
CA TYR A 45 8.84 9.01 -19.35
C TYR A 45 7.34 9.07 -19.63
N PRO A 46 6.83 8.23 -20.53
CA PRO A 46 5.38 8.17 -20.81
C PRO A 46 4.55 7.92 -19.54
N MET A 47 3.36 8.46 -19.50
CA MET A 47 2.40 8.14 -18.44
C MET A 47 2.12 6.63 -18.41
N GLY A 48 2.02 6.06 -17.22
CA GLY A 48 1.87 4.61 -17.04
C GLY A 48 3.19 3.84 -16.95
N THR A 49 4.35 4.53 -17.10
CA THR A 49 5.65 3.91 -16.79
C THR A 49 5.68 3.56 -15.30
N THR A 50 6.12 2.34 -14.97
CA THR A 50 6.22 1.90 -13.57
C THR A 50 7.53 2.35 -12.94
N ALA A 51 7.54 2.52 -11.61
CA ALA A 51 8.75 2.90 -10.87
C ALA A 51 9.89 1.89 -11.05
N LYS A 52 9.56 0.61 -11.23
CA LYS A 52 10.54 -0.45 -11.50
C LYS A 52 11.25 -0.31 -12.84
N GLN A 53 10.58 0.30 -13.83
CA GLN A 53 11.13 0.51 -15.18
C GLN A 53 11.95 1.78 -15.27
N THR A 54 11.83 2.69 -14.29
CA THR A 54 12.59 3.95 -14.34
C THR A 54 14.03 3.76 -13.88
N PRO A 55 15.00 4.45 -14.53
CA PRO A 55 16.38 4.49 -14.04
C PRO A 55 16.45 5.05 -12.62
N LEU A 56 17.44 4.63 -11.86
CA LEU A 56 17.69 5.04 -10.48
C LEU A 56 17.79 6.56 -10.25
N LEU A 57 18.09 7.31 -11.30
CA LEU A 57 18.29 8.76 -11.24
C LEU A 57 16.99 9.58 -11.38
N VAL A 58 15.87 8.95 -11.70
CA VAL A 58 14.58 9.67 -11.77
C VAL A 58 14.09 9.93 -10.36
N GLY A 59 14.10 11.19 -9.94
CA GLY A 59 13.65 11.60 -8.62
C GLY A 59 12.14 11.39 -8.45
N SER A 60 11.74 10.72 -7.39
CA SER A 60 10.38 10.69 -6.89
C SER A 60 10.41 11.04 -5.40
N TYR A 61 9.54 11.95 -5.00
CA TYR A 61 9.41 12.33 -3.59
C TYR A 61 9.14 11.11 -2.70
N PHE A 62 8.25 10.23 -3.14
CA PHE A 62 7.94 8.99 -2.43
C PHE A 62 9.17 8.09 -2.28
N MET A 63 9.88 7.83 -3.36
CA MET A 63 11.08 6.98 -3.33
C MET A 63 12.19 7.56 -2.46
N ASN A 64 12.31 8.88 -2.39
CA ASN A 64 13.31 9.53 -1.53
C ASN A 64 13.01 9.33 -0.04
N ILE A 65 11.73 9.32 0.34
CA ILE A 65 11.31 9.09 1.73
C ILE A 65 11.41 7.62 2.12
N PHE A 66 10.96 6.71 1.25
CA PHE A 66 10.88 5.27 1.55
C PHE A 66 12.15 4.48 1.27
N GLY A 67 13.25 5.16 0.96
CA GLY A 67 14.53 4.51 0.76
C GLY A 67 14.63 3.87 -0.62
N ARG A 68 15.11 4.66 -1.57
CA ARG A 68 15.57 4.13 -2.84
C ARG A 68 16.75 3.22 -2.56
N SER A 69 16.72 1.97 -3.04
CA SER A 69 17.91 1.14 -3.00
C SER A 69 18.99 1.83 -3.87
N ASN A 70 19.91 2.50 -3.21
CA ASN A 70 20.99 3.20 -3.89
C ASN A 70 22.04 2.14 -4.28
N ARG A 71 21.97 1.61 -5.49
CA ARG A 71 22.98 0.67 -6.03
C ARG A 71 24.39 1.23 -6.05
N GLN A 72 24.58 2.51 -5.78
CA GLN A 72 25.91 3.12 -5.65
C GLN A 72 26.63 2.76 -4.35
N PHE A 73 25.92 2.25 -3.35
CA PHE A 73 26.51 1.80 -2.09
C PHE A 73 26.39 0.28 -1.95
N LEU A 74 27.21 -0.46 -2.70
CA LEU A 74 27.42 -1.90 -2.51
C LEU A 74 27.95 -2.28 -1.11
N ALA A 75 28.32 -1.29 -0.30
CA ALA A 75 28.87 -1.49 1.04
C ALA A 75 27.83 -1.46 2.17
N GLN A 76 26.57 -1.11 1.91
CA GLN A 76 25.50 -1.16 2.90
C GLN A 76 24.52 -2.29 2.56
N LEU A 77 25.01 -3.51 2.75
CA LEU A 77 24.21 -4.74 2.69
C LEU A 77 23.40 -4.96 4.00
N ASP A 78 23.17 -3.93 4.77
CA ASP A 78 22.34 -4.06 5.97
C ASP A 78 20.94 -3.49 5.69
N PRO A 79 19.96 -4.36 5.38
CA PRO A 79 18.59 -3.94 5.13
C PRO A 79 17.80 -3.78 6.43
N LYS A 80 18.42 -3.28 7.50
CA LYS A 80 17.68 -2.78 8.65
C LYS A 80 17.07 -1.43 8.29
N VAL A 81 16.13 -1.45 7.36
CA VAL A 81 15.21 -0.33 7.15
C VAL A 81 14.22 -0.39 8.30
N GLU A 82 14.62 0.09 9.46
CA GLU A 82 13.65 0.40 10.50
C GLU A 82 12.72 1.48 9.95
N PRO A 83 11.39 1.31 10.10
CA PRO A 83 10.45 2.32 9.65
C PRO A 83 10.79 3.65 10.32
N ASN A 84 11.26 4.62 9.55
CA ASN A 84 11.56 5.94 10.06
C ASN A 84 10.23 6.64 10.40
N LEU A 85 10.20 7.35 11.53
CA LEU A 85 9.05 8.17 11.95
C LEU A 85 8.54 9.08 10.82
N VAL A 86 9.46 9.62 10.00
CA VAL A 86 9.13 10.44 8.82
C VAL A 86 8.31 9.65 7.79
N GLN A 87 8.63 8.38 7.57
CA GLN A 87 7.89 7.50 6.65
C GLN A 87 6.47 7.26 7.18
N VAL A 88 6.34 6.96 8.46
CA VAL A 88 5.04 6.74 9.11
C VAL A 88 4.20 8.03 9.08
N LEU A 89 4.77 9.17 9.41
CA LEU A 89 4.08 10.46 9.35
C LEU A 89 3.67 10.84 7.93
N HIS A 90 4.50 10.52 6.94
CA HIS A 90 4.18 10.75 5.54
C HIS A 90 2.99 9.90 5.08
N LEU A 91 2.90 8.67 5.55
CA LEU A 91 1.78 7.77 5.27
C LEU A 91 0.47 8.28 5.92
N ILE A 92 0.55 8.71 7.18
CA ILE A 92 -0.63 9.10 7.96
C ILE A 92 -1.15 10.49 7.54
N ASN A 93 -0.26 11.46 7.35
CA ASN A 93 -0.63 12.87 7.10
C ASN A 93 -0.45 13.32 5.65
N GLY A 94 -0.04 12.42 4.75
CA GLY A 94 0.39 12.81 3.42
C GLY A 94 -0.76 13.17 2.48
N ASN A 95 -0.84 14.41 2.03
CA ASN A 95 -1.65 14.83 0.89
C ASN A 95 -1.44 13.95 -0.36
N TYR A 96 -0.34 13.18 -0.38
CA TYR A 96 -0.01 12.27 -1.46
C TYR A 96 -1.03 11.14 -1.60
N PHE A 97 -1.32 10.42 -0.50
CA PHE A 97 -2.31 9.35 -0.49
C PHE A 97 -3.72 9.88 -0.74
N ASN A 98 -4.10 10.93 -0.02
CA ASN A 98 -5.42 11.51 -0.15
C ASN A 98 -5.72 11.95 -1.59
N ARG A 99 -4.76 12.59 -2.27
CA ARG A 99 -4.92 12.97 -3.69
C ARG A 99 -5.10 11.78 -4.61
N LYS A 100 -4.41 10.66 -4.37
CA LYS A 100 -4.57 9.44 -5.19
C LYS A 100 -5.89 8.74 -4.92
N ILE A 101 -6.29 8.64 -3.66
CA ILE A 101 -7.52 7.98 -3.22
C ILE A 101 -8.75 8.73 -3.76
N SER A 102 -8.76 10.07 -3.66
CA SER A 102 -9.86 10.93 -4.09
C SER A 102 -9.77 11.36 -5.56
N ALA A 103 -8.81 10.83 -6.31
CA ALA A 103 -8.59 11.22 -7.69
C ALA A 103 -9.80 10.92 -8.57
N ARG A 104 -10.08 11.84 -9.50
CA ARG A 104 -11.05 11.61 -10.57
C ARG A 104 -10.57 10.46 -11.46
N ASP A 105 -11.49 9.56 -11.80
CA ASP A 105 -11.20 8.32 -12.54
C ASP A 105 -10.25 7.35 -11.81
N GLY A 106 -9.96 7.59 -10.53
CA GLY A 106 -9.30 6.63 -9.63
C GLY A 106 -10.22 5.48 -9.22
N THR A 107 -9.68 4.51 -8.52
CA THR A 107 -10.39 3.27 -8.13
C THR A 107 -11.72 3.53 -7.42
N VAL A 108 -11.76 4.45 -6.45
CA VAL A 108 -13.00 4.78 -5.73
C VAL A 108 -14.02 5.43 -6.68
N ASP A 109 -13.59 6.34 -7.53
CA ASP A 109 -14.45 7.01 -8.48
C ASP A 109 -15.04 6.02 -9.52
N LEU A 110 -14.24 5.06 -9.97
CA LEU A 110 -14.70 3.97 -10.84
C LEU A 110 -15.70 3.04 -10.15
N LEU A 111 -15.49 2.71 -8.87
CA LEU A 111 -16.45 1.94 -8.08
C LEU A 111 -17.78 2.67 -7.91
N LEU A 112 -17.74 3.96 -7.67
CA LEU A 112 -18.95 4.79 -7.55
C LEU A 112 -19.74 4.91 -8.84
N LYS A 113 -19.05 4.95 -10.00
CA LYS A 113 -19.66 4.97 -11.34
C LYS A 113 -20.21 3.61 -11.75
N SER A 114 -19.70 2.53 -11.15
CA SER A 114 -20.21 1.19 -11.39
C SER A 114 -21.51 0.97 -10.64
N SER A 115 -22.33 0.01 -11.10
CA SER A 115 -23.53 -0.44 -10.38
C SER A 115 -23.23 -1.44 -9.25
N ALA A 116 -21.96 -1.54 -8.80
CA ALA A 116 -21.55 -2.45 -7.76
C ALA A 116 -22.17 -2.09 -6.40
N THR A 117 -22.58 -3.11 -5.67
CA THR A 117 -23.04 -2.96 -4.29
C THR A 117 -21.89 -2.57 -3.36
N ASP A 118 -22.22 -2.20 -2.11
CA ASP A 118 -21.18 -1.88 -1.12
C ASP A 118 -20.35 -3.13 -0.77
N GLU A 119 -20.98 -4.30 -0.70
CA GLU A 119 -20.32 -5.58 -0.47
C GLU A 119 -19.31 -5.90 -1.57
N GLU A 120 -19.69 -5.74 -2.83
CA GLU A 120 -18.82 -5.96 -3.99
C GLU A 120 -17.69 -4.93 -4.03
N SER A 121 -17.97 -3.69 -3.68
CA SER A 121 -16.98 -2.61 -3.62
C SER A 121 -15.93 -2.89 -2.54
N ILE A 122 -16.35 -3.31 -1.34
CA ILE A 122 -15.47 -3.71 -0.24
C ILE A 122 -14.60 -4.89 -0.66
N GLU A 123 -15.20 -5.96 -1.21
CA GLU A 123 -14.45 -7.13 -1.68
C GLU A 123 -13.39 -6.74 -2.70
N ARG A 124 -13.74 -5.88 -3.64
CA ARG A 124 -12.81 -5.42 -4.69
C ARG A 124 -11.65 -4.60 -4.12
N LEU A 125 -11.90 -3.70 -3.16
CA LEU A 125 -10.85 -2.94 -2.49
C LEU A 125 -9.89 -3.86 -1.71
N TYR A 126 -10.40 -4.86 -1.00
CA TYR A 126 -9.57 -5.86 -0.31
C TYR A 126 -8.69 -6.67 -1.28
N LEU A 127 -9.27 -7.15 -2.38
CA LEU A 127 -8.53 -7.90 -3.40
C LEU A 127 -7.44 -7.05 -4.05
N LEU A 128 -7.73 -5.79 -4.37
CA LEU A 128 -6.76 -4.88 -4.98
C LEU A 128 -5.62 -4.52 -4.02
N ALA A 129 -5.94 -4.21 -2.76
CA ALA A 129 -4.95 -3.72 -1.80
C ALA A 129 -4.13 -4.85 -1.17
N ILE A 130 -4.75 -5.93 -0.73
CA ILE A 130 -4.10 -6.98 0.07
C ILE A 130 -4.30 -8.40 -0.48
N ALA A 131 -4.75 -8.52 -1.73
CA ALA A 131 -4.87 -9.77 -2.49
C ALA A 131 -5.69 -10.89 -1.79
N ARG A 132 -6.58 -10.55 -0.88
CA ARG A 132 -7.50 -11.47 -0.22
C ARG A 132 -8.90 -10.90 -0.08
N LYS A 133 -9.89 -11.76 0.09
CA LYS A 133 -11.24 -11.32 0.47
C LYS A 133 -11.30 -10.86 1.93
N PRO A 134 -12.22 -9.93 2.27
CA PRO A 134 -12.49 -9.58 3.65
C PRO A 134 -13.07 -10.80 4.40
N THR A 135 -12.74 -10.94 5.66
CA THR A 135 -13.45 -11.85 6.54
C THR A 135 -14.88 -11.34 6.79
N LYS A 136 -15.78 -12.21 7.26
CA LYS A 136 -17.16 -11.80 7.59
C LYS A 136 -17.21 -10.64 8.57
N ILE A 137 -16.28 -10.60 9.52
CA ILE A 137 -16.19 -9.53 10.53
C ILE A 137 -15.72 -8.23 9.90
N GLU A 138 -14.67 -8.28 9.06
CA GLU A 138 -14.14 -7.11 8.35
C GLU A 138 -15.21 -6.53 7.41
N GLN A 139 -15.90 -7.38 6.66
CA GLN A 139 -16.97 -6.96 5.76
C GLN A 139 -18.12 -6.27 6.50
N ALA A 140 -18.57 -6.86 7.62
CA ALA A 140 -19.63 -6.28 8.42
C ALA A 140 -19.24 -4.92 9.01
N LYS A 141 -18.00 -4.77 9.51
CA LYS A 141 -17.48 -3.50 10.01
C LYS A 141 -17.37 -2.44 8.91
N ALA A 142 -16.84 -2.81 7.75
CA ALA A 142 -16.70 -1.89 6.62
C ALA A 142 -18.08 -1.42 6.11
N LEU A 143 -19.07 -2.33 6.02
CA LEU A 143 -20.44 -1.98 5.64
C LEU A 143 -21.08 -1.02 6.64
N ALA A 144 -20.93 -1.27 7.95
CA ALA A 144 -21.44 -0.38 8.99
C ALA A 144 -20.82 1.02 8.86
N TYR A 145 -19.49 1.07 8.71
CA TYR A 145 -18.76 2.33 8.56
C TYR A 145 -19.21 3.14 7.32
N ILE A 146 -19.34 2.49 6.15
CA ILE A 146 -19.79 3.16 4.92
C ILE A 146 -21.20 3.75 5.09
N LYS A 147 -22.10 3.03 5.80
CA LYS A 147 -23.46 3.51 6.07
C LYS A 147 -23.52 4.69 7.03
N GLU A 148 -22.58 4.78 7.98
CA GLU A 148 -22.48 5.85 8.98
C GLU A 148 -21.69 7.06 8.46
N SER A 149 -20.93 6.91 7.37
CA SER A 149 -20.13 7.98 6.77
C SER A 149 -21.00 9.06 6.14
N GLU A 150 -20.48 10.28 6.03
CA GLU A 150 -21.17 11.43 5.41
C GLU A 150 -21.66 11.13 3.99
N SER A 151 -20.92 10.31 3.26
CA SER A 151 -21.30 9.82 1.93
C SER A 151 -20.63 8.47 1.64
N ARG A 152 -21.21 7.73 0.70
CA ARG A 152 -20.62 6.49 0.17
C ARG A 152 -19.17 6.68 -0.31
N ARG A 153 -18.89 7.84 -0.93
CA ARG A 153 -17.55 8.21 -1.39
C ARG A 153 -16.57 8.26 -0.22
N VAL A 154 -16.89 9.02 0.80
CA VAL A 154 -16.03 9.17 2.00
C VAL A 154 -15.78 7.81 2.63
N GLY A 155 -16.81 6.99 2.83
CA GLY A 155 -16.64 5.65 3.43
C GLY A 155 -15.72 4.73 2.62
N LEU A 156 -15.78 4.77 1.27
CA LEU A 156 -14.89 3.97 0.41
C LEU A 156 -13.47 4.55 0.36
N GLU A 157 -13.30 5.88 0.38
CA GLU A 157 -12.01 6.54 0.43
C GLU A 157 -11.28 6.21 1.74
N ASP A 158 -11.98 6.28 2.88
CA ASP A 158 -11.44 5.94 4.20
C ASP A 158 -11.09 4.45 4.30
N LEU A 159 -11.92 3.57 3.76
CA LEU A 159 -11.61 2.14 3.70
C LEU A 159 -10.35 1.88 2.87
N LEU A 160 -10.23 2.48 1.69
CA LEU A 160 -9.05 2.34 0.86
C LEU A 160 -7.80 2.89 1.56
N TRP A 161 -7.93 4.04 2.24
CA TRP A 161 -6.85 4.61 3.05
C TRP A 161 -6.41 3.65 4.16
N ALA A 162 -7.36 3.06 4.89
CA ALA A 162 -7.08 2.11 5.96
C ALA A 162 -6.37 0.84 5.43
N LEU A 163 -6.76 0.34 4.27
CA LEU A 163 -6.11 -0.80 3.63
C LEU A 163 -4.69 -0.47 3.19
N LEU A 164 -4.47 0.68 2.52
CA LEU A 164 -3.16 1.15 2.06
C LEU A 164 -2.21 1.48 3.21
N THR A 165 -2.72 1.83 4.40
CA THR A 165 -1.90 2.10 5.59
C THR A 165 -1.76 0.87 6.50
N SER A 166 -2.36 -0.25 6.14
CA SER A 166 -2.30 -1.48 6.93
C SER A 166 -0.94 -2.17 6.84
N ARG A 167 -0.55 -2.88 7.91
CA ARG A 167 0.66 -3.70 7.92
C ARG A 167 0.64 -4.78 6.81
N GLN A 168 -0.53 -5.30 6.47
CA GLN A 168 -0.69 -6.32 5.43
C GLN A 168 -0.34 -5.80 4.03
N PHE A 169 -0.47 -4.50 3.79
CA PHE A 169 -0.07 -3.87 2.53
C PHE A 169 1.44 -3.66 2.43
N TYR A 170 2.10 -3.27 3.53
CA TYR A 170 3.53 -2.91 3.51
C TYR A 170 4.48 -4.09 3.60
N PHE A 171 4.05 -5.21 4.17
CA PHE A 171 4.91 -6.35 4.39
C PHE A 171 4.50 -7.50 3.48
N ILE A 172 5.49 -8.06 2.81
CA ILE A 172 5.33 -9.29 2.05
C ILE A 172 5.25 -10.44 3.06
N SER A 173 4.14 -11.16 3.04
CA SER A 173 3.89 -12.35 3.84
C SER A 173 4.02 -13.61 3.00
#